data_8e972af0cc890c70efdf0ade00c0abd1
#
_entry.id   8e972af0cc890c70efdf0ade00c0abd1
#
_cell.length_a   1.000
_cell.length_b   1.000
_cell.length_c   1.000
_cell.angle_alpha   90.00
_cell.angle_beta   90.00
_cell.angle_gamma   90.00
#
_symmetry.space_group_name_H-M   'P 1'
#
loop_
_entity.id
_entity.type
_entity.pdbx_description
1 polymer ?
#
loop_
_entity_poly.entity_id
_entity_poly.type
_entity_poly.pdbx_seq_one_letter_code
_entity_poly.pdbx_strand_id
1 'polypeptide(L)'
;MACAKKTTKTVKCEKAVKAAKAAKTTKAAKTAKSVKAPVYEAPHVKTTADKITPYVLVCGDPARALEIAKLCDSYEEIVFNREYRTLVGKYKGKKITITSHGVGSAGAAICFNELINLGAKVIIRMGTCGGIQDGIGQGDHIVVSGAVREDGVSPLMVPLGYPAIADNTCCDALVAACEKLKAPYKRGIVLTSDLFYPSQVIPSSLAQYQKAGVLGAEMEVATLLVIASLRGVKAGAIATVDGNPLKWDEGNYDPHGTKVAEGKKRMLKIGLDAILKLM
;
A
#
# COMPACT_ATOMS: atom_id res chain seq x y z
N MET A 1 54.28 40.44 -30.86
CA MET A 1 54.10 40.96 -32.26
C MET A 1 54.11 39.76 -33.19
N ALA A 2 53.01 39.48 -33.81
CA ALA A 2 52.81 39.09 -35.19
C ALA A 2 51.44 38.48 -35.34
N CYS A 3 50.64 39.23 -35.99
CA CYS A 3 49.25 39.09 -36.29
C CYS A 3 49.04 38.33 -37.62
N ALA A 4 47.95 37.59 -37.70
CA ALA A 4 47.08 37.40 -38.84
C ALA A 4 47.56 36.65 -40.10
N LYS A 5 46.80 35.67 -40.47
CA LYS A 5 46.01 35.56 -41.71
C LYS A 5 45.52 34.10 -41.88
N LYS A 6 44.29 33.85 -41.55
CA LYS A 6 43.50 32.73 -42.07
C LYS A 6 42.09 33.24 -42.32
N THR A 7 41.84 33.59 -43.53
CA THR A 7 40.50 33.92 -44.01
C THR A 7 40.26 33.23 -45.35
N THR A 8 39.02 32.88 -45.61
CA THR A 8 38.38 32.63 -46.91
C THR A 8 38.41 31.27 -47.57
N LYS A 9 38.48 30.15 -46.83
CA LYS A 9 38.16 28.85 -47.49
C LYS A 9 37.02 28.04 -46.82
N THR A 10 36.50 28.50 -45.66
CA THR A 10 35.53 27.73 -44.87
C THR A 10 34.06 28.05 -45.19
N VAL A 11 33.75 29.10 -45.91
CA VAL A 11 32.36 29.59 -46.10
C VAL A 11 31.68 28.98 -47.34
N LYS A 12 32.44 28.38 -48.29
CA LYS A 12 31.82 27.76 -49.49
C LYS A 12 31.40 26.30 -49.32
N CYS A 13 31.84 25.62 -48.27
CA CYS A 13 31.47 24.20 -48.03
C CYS A 13 30.15 24.01 -47.26
N GLU A 14 29.73 25.02 -46.46
CA GLU A 14 28.51 24.88 -45.67
C GLU A 14 27.21 25.11 -46.44
N LYS A 15 27.26 25.82 -47.59
CA LYS A 15 26.05 26.04 -48.41
C LYS A 15 25.70 24.87 -49.31
N ALA A 16 26.64 24.00 -49.66
CA ALA A 16 26.39 22.82 -50.49
C ALA A 16 25.80 21.65 -49.70
N VAL A 17 26.06 21.56 -48.39
CA VAL A 17 25.53 20.48 -47.50
C VAL A 17 24.10 20.75 -47.09
N LYS A 18 23.63 22.02 -47.05
CA LYS A 18 22.24 22.34 -46.73
C LYS A 18 21.25 22.11 -47.88
N ALA A 19 21.69 22.14 -49.14
CA ALA A 19 20.82 21.92 -50.30
C ALA A 19 20.56 20.43 -50.57
N ALA A 20 21.50 19.52 -50.21
CA ALA A 20 21.35 18.08 -50.40
C ALA A 20 20.52 17.36 -49.30
N LYS A 21 20.24 18.05 -48.15
CA LYS A 21 19.43 17.50 -47.08
C LYS A 21 17.92 17.81 -47.21
N ALA A 22 17.55 18.76 -48.07
CA ALA A 22 16.15 19.17 -48.25
C ALA A 22 15.40 18.38 -49.31
N ALA A 23 16.10 17.57 -50.16
CA ALA A 23 15.47 16.81 -51.25
C ALA A 23 15.21 15.33 -50.94
N LYS A 24 15.54 14.84 -49.74
CA LYS A 24 15.32 13.41 -49.34
C LYS A 24 14.26 13.20 -48.28
N THR A 25 13.52 14.26 -47.85
CA THR A 25 12.56 14.17 -46.75
C THR A 25 11.09 14.16 -47.16
N THR A 26 10.75 14.01 -48.43
CA THR A 26 9.37 14.07 -48.91
C THR A 26 8.78 12.76 -49.47
N LYS A 27 9.40 11.62 -49.22
CA LYS A 27 8.84 10.33 -49.74
C LYS A 27 8.77 9.17 -48.75
N ALA A 28 8.87 9.41 -47.44
CA ALA A 28 8.76 8.35 -46.43
C ALA A 28 7.77 8.70 -45.31
N ALA A 29 6.66 9.34 -45.64
CA ALA A 29 5.57 9.62 -44.70
C ALA A 29 4.29 8.93 -45.15
N LYS A 30 4.30 7.60 -45.26
CA LYS A 30 3.06 6.81 -45.31
C LYS A 30 3.32 5.48 -44.61
N THR A 31 2.50 5.25 -43.55
CA THR A 31 2.35 3.99 -42.76
C THR A 31 3.42 3.68 -41.71
N ALA A 32 3.68 4.57 -40.78
CA ALA A 32 4.01 4.10 -39.43
C ALA A 32 2.68 3.77 -38.73
N LYS A 33 2.24 2.52 -38.72
CA LYS A 33 1.27 2.03 -37.74
C LYS A 33 1.89 2.37 -36.37
N SER A 34 1.19 3.20 -35.57
CA SER A 34 1.58 3.49 -34.20
C SER A 34 1.55 2.16 -33.44
N VAL A 35 2.70 1.55 -33.29
CA VAL A 35 2.88 0.45 -32.35
C VAL A 35 2.64 1.09 -30.97
N LYS A 36 1.45 0.87 -30.40
CA LYS A 36 1.18 1.26 -29.02
C LYS A 36 2.27 0.62 -28.17
N ALA A 37 2.95 1.44 -27.37
CA ALA A 37 3.90 0.92 -26.40
C ALA A 37 3.21 -0.20 -25.59
N PRO A 38 3.92 -1.29 -25.26
CA PRO A 38 3.32 -2.37 -24.51
C PRO A 38 2.77 -1.82 -23.18
N VAL A 39 1.51 -2.14 -22.89
CA VAL A 39 0.85 -1.73 -21.64
C VAL A 39 1.57 -2.45 -20.50
N TYR A 40 2.04 -1.70 -19.50
CA TYR A 40 2.65 -2.30 -18.31
C TYR A 40 1.63 -3.17 -17.58
N GLU A 41 1.94 -4.45 -17.44
CA GLU A 41 1.24 -5.41 -16.60
C GLU A 41 2.10 -5.70 -15.35
N ALA A 42 1.50 -5.59 -14.18
CA ALA A 42 2.18 -5.87 -12.91
C ALA A 42 2.55 -7.36 -12.82
N PRO A 43 3.83 -7.71 -12.54
CA PRO A 43 4.31 -9.09 -12.62
C PRO A 43 3.61 -10.07 -11.67
N HIS A 44 3.20 -9.62 -10.48
CA HIS A 44 2.61 -10.47 -9.44
C HIS A 44 1.10 -10.21 -9.26
N VAL A 45 0.69 -8.95 -9.20
CA VAL A 45 -0.73 -8.58 -9.13
C VAL A 45 -1.46 -8.87 -10.45
N LYS A 46 -0.71 -9.13 -11.54
CA LYS A 46 -1.22 -9.61 -12.84
C LYS A 46 -2.38 -8.78 -13.41
N THR A 47 -2.28 -7.45 -13.30
CA THR A 47 -3.26 -6.53 -13.84
C THR A 47 -2.62 -5.29 -14.45
N THR A 48 -3.42 -4.42 -15.06
CA THR A 48 -3.02 -3.21 -15.76
C THR A 48 -3.70 -1.97 -15.18
N ALA A 49 -3.16 -0.79 -15.44
CA ALA A 49 -3.62 0.47 -14.84
C ALA A 49 -5.08 0.83 -15.19
N ASP A 50 -5.57 0.41 -16.36
CA ASP A 50 -6.95 0.63 -16.82
C ASP A 50 -7.99 -0.20 -16.06
N LYS A 51 -7.55 -1.25 -15.36
CA LYS A 51 -8.40 -2.17 -14.61
C LYS A 51 -8.50 -1.86 -13.12
N ILE A 52 -7.72 -0.91 -12.61
CA ILE A 52 -7.77 -0.52 -11.19
C ILE A 52 -8.15 0.95 -11.03
N THR A 53 -8.42 1.35 -9.80
CA THR A 53 -8.72 2.74 -9.42
C THR A 53 -7.59 3.34 -8.58
N PRO A 54 -7.47 4.67 -8.49
CA PRO A 54 -6.48 5.30 -7.61
C PRO A 54 -6.71 5.07 -6.11
N TYR A 55 -7.88 4.59 -5.71
CA TYR A 55 -8.29 4.38 -4.34
C TYR A 55 -8.35 2.89 -4.03
N VAL A 56 -7.46 2.43 -3.15
CA VAL A 56 -7.21 1.00 -2.95
C VAL A 56 -7.39 0.63 -1.49
N LEU A 57 -8.19 -0.41 -1.24
CA LEU A 57 -8.24 -1.11 0.03
C LEU A 57 -7.37 -2.37 -0.07
N VAL A 58 -6.50 -2.59 0.91
CA VAL A 58 -5.66 -3.80 0.93
C VAL A 58 -5.84 -4.58 2.23
N CYS A 59 -5.66 -5.90 2.16
CA CYS A 59 -5.68 -6.80 3.31
C CYS A 59 -4.73 -7.98 3.09
N GLY A 60 -4.34 -8.69 4.16
CA GLY A 60 -3.48 -9.88 4.02
C GLY A 60 -4.20 -11.05 3.35
N ASP A 61 -5.41 -11.35 3.81
CA ASP A 61 -6.17 -12.54 3.44
C ASP A 61 -6.97 -12.34 2.13
N PRO A 62 -6.77 -13.20 1.10
CA PRO A 62 -7.56 -13.17 -0.13
C PRO A 62 -9.06 -13.41 0.08
N ALA A 63 -9.46 -14.15 1.11
CA ALA A 63 -10.87 -14.36 1.46
C ALA A 63 -11.48 -13.06 1.98
N ARG A 64 -10.74 -12.29 2.79
CA ARG A 64 -11.16 -10.97 3.28
C ARG A 64 -11.33 -9.97 2.13
N ALA A 65 -10.48 -10.02 1.10
CA ALA A 65 -10.65 -9.18 -0.07
C ALA A 65 -12.02 -9.41 -0.74
N LEU A 66 -12.45 -10.67 -0.84
CA LEU A 66 -13.79 -11.00 -1.33
C LEU A 66 -14.90 -10.56 -0.37
N GLU A 67 -14.69 -10.67 0.96
CA GLU A 67 -15.67 -10.19 1.94
C GLU A 67 -15.89 -8.68 1.83
N ILE A 68 -14.83 -7.88 1.61
CA ILE A 68 -14.94 -6.45 1.34
C ILE A 68 -15.76 -6.20 0.07
N ALA A 69 -15.45 -6.92 -1.01
CA ALA A 69 -16.14 -6.77 -2.29
C ALA A 69 -17.63 -7.11 -2.18
N LYS A 70 -18.00 -8.12 -1.39
CA LYS A 70 -19.40 -8.50 -1.13
C LYS A 70 -20.21 -7.43 -0.38
N LEU A 71 -19.57 -6.47 0.26
CA LEU A 71 -20.24 -5.31 0.89
C LEU A 71 -20.49 -4.17 -0.11
N CYS A 72 -19.96 -4.25 -1.31
CA CYS A 72 -20.20 -3.29 -2.40
C CYS A 72 -21.54 -3.53 -3.09
N ASP A 73 -22.08 -2.51 -3.78
CA ASP A 73 -23.30 -2.58 -4.57
C ASP A 73 -23.16 -3.59 -5.71
N SER A 74 -21.96 -3.68 -6.27
CA SER A 74 -21.53 -4.67 -7.27
C SER A 74 -20.01 -4.80 -7.23
N TYR A 75 -19.48 -5.92 -7.71
CA TYR A 75 -18.03 -6.11 -7.83
C TYR A 75 -17.69 -7.04 -9.00
N GLU A 76 -16.46 -6.93 -9.44
CA GLU A 76 -15.82 -7.78 -10.45
C GLU A 76 -14.49 -8.28 -9.90
N GLU A 77 -14.22 -9.57 -10.01
CA GLU A 77 -12.89 -10.12 -9.75
C GLU A 77 -12.05 -9.96 -11.01
N ILE A 78 -10.97 -9.17 -10.90
CA ILE A 78 -10.08 -8.89 -12.02
C ILE A 78 -9.10 -10.04 -12.22
N VAL A 79 -8.50 -10.51 -11.12
CA VAL A 79 -7.50 -11.59 -11.14
C VAL A 79 -7.26 -12.13 -9.74
N PHE A 80 -6.92 -13.42 -9.67
CA PHE A 80 -6.40 -14.06 -8.47
C PHE A 80 -5.13 -14.83 -8.83
N ASN A 81 -3.98 -14.33 -8.40
CA ASN A 81 -2.68 -14.94 -8.64
C ASN A 81 -1.88 -15.03 -7.34
N ARG A 82 -1.50 -16.22 -6.91
CA ARG A 82 -0.86 -16.49 -5.62
C ARG A 82 -1.74 -15.96 -4.47
N GLU A 83 -1.15 -15.16 -3.58
CA GLU A 83 -1.85 -14.44 -2.51
C GLU A 83 -2.53 -13.14 -2.95
N TYR A 84 -2.26 -12.69 -4.18
CA TYR A 84 -2.78 -11.42 -4.72
C TYR A 84 -4.11 -11.63 -5.43
N ARG A 85 -5.20 -11.33 -4.74
CA ARG A 85 -6.56 -11.33 -5.27
C ARG A 85 -7.02 -9.89 -5.47
N THR A 86 -7.26 -9.48 -6.70
CA THR A 86 -7.66 -8.13 -7.05
C THR A 86 -9.10 -8.10 -7.55
N LEU A 87 -9.91 -7.26 -6.91
CA LEU A 87 -11.30 -7.02 -7.25
C LEU A 87 -11.52 -5.50 -7.42
N VAL A 88 -12.53 -5.13 -8.20
CA VAL A 88 -13.04 -3.75 -8.27
C VAL A 88 -14.48 -3.77 -7.84
N GLY A 89 -14.77 -3.10 -6.72
CA GLY A 89 -16.12 -2.93 -6.19
C GLY A 89 -16.70 -1.56 -6.52
N LYS A 90 -18.02 -1.47 -6.66
CA LYS A 90 -18.75 -0.21 -6.67
C LYS A 90 -19.46 -0.07 -5.32
N TYR A 91 -19.04 0.89 -4.52
CA TYR A 91 -19.60 1.16 -3.19
C TYR A 91 -20.15 2.56 -3.14
N LYS A 92 -21.47 2.70 -2.86
CA LYS A 92 -22.20 3.97 -2.88
C LYS A 92 -21.93 4.79 -4.16
N GLY A 93 -21.96 4.10 -5.30
CA GLY A 93 -21.77 4.70 -6.63
C GLY A 93 -20.31 4.97 -7.04
N LYS A 94 -19.31 4.77 -6.18
CA LYS A 94 -17.89 4.99 -6.46
C LYS A 94 -17.15 3.68 -6.65
N LYS A 95 -16.22 3.62 -7.61
CA LYS A 95 -15.37 2.45 -7.83
C LYS A 95 -14.15 2.45 -6.92
N ILE A 96 -13.86 1.32 -6.31
CA ILE A 96 -12.74 1.09 -5.38
C ILE A 96 -12.02 -0.19 -5.80
N THR A 97 -10.70 -0.18 -5.80
CA THR A 97 -9.89 -1.39 -5.94
C THR A 97 -9.71 -2.05 -4.58
N ILE A 98 -9.78 -3.37 -4.55
CA ILE A 98 -9.61 -4.20 -3.36
C ILE A 98 -8.59 -5.27 -3.71
N THR A 99 -7.49 -5.36 -2.96
CA THR A 99 -6.42 -6.32 -3.26
C THR A 99 -5.89 -6.96 -1.98
N SER A 100 -5.67 -8.28 -2.01
CA SER A 100 -4.91 -8.96 -0.95
C SER A 100 -3.41 -8.93 -1.22
N HIS A 101 -2.58 -9.00 -0.16
CA HIS A 101 -1.12 -8.92 -0.26
C HIS A 101 -0.38 -10.09 0.44
N GLY A 102 -1.12 -11.05 0.99
CA GLY A 102 -0.52 -12.13 1.77
C GLY A 102 -0.09 -11.71 3.17
N VAL A 103 0.76 -12.52 3.79
CA VAL A 103 1.32 -12.31 5.14
C VAL A 103 2.78 -11.93 5.03
N GLY A 104 3.17 -10.90 5.80
CA GLY A 104 4.55 -10.46 5.92
C GLY A 104 4.97 -9.37 4.95
N SER A 105 5.97 -8.63 5.35
CA SER A 105 6.44 -7.41 4.70
C SER A 105 6.94 -7.63 3.27
N ALA A 106 7.58 -8.77 2.97
CA ALA A 106 8.15 -9.01 1.65
C ALA A 106 7.09 -9.15 0.55
N GLY A 107 6.07 -9.99 0.77
CA GLY A 107 4.95 -10.15 -0.17
C GLY A 107 4.13 -8.86 -0.30
N ALA A 108 3.86 -8.21 0.83
CA ALA A 108 3.14 -6.95 0.88
C ALA A 108 3.87 -5.83 0.11
N ALA A 109 5.21 -5.75 0.22
CA ALA A 109 6.01 -4.76 -0.51
C ALA A 109 5.89 -4.89 -2.04
N ILE A 110 5.85 -6.12 -2.55
CA ILE A 110 5.61 -6.39 -3.97
C ILE A 110 4.26 -5.80 -4.38
N CYS A 111 3.19 -6.16 -3.65
CA CYS A 111 1.84 -5.68 -3.91
C CYS A 111 1.76 -4.15 -3.91
N PHE A 112 2.26 -3.50 -2.86
CA PHE A 112 2.18 -2.04 -2.72
C PHE A 112 2.91 -1.31 -3.84
N ASN A 113 4.12 -1.75 -4.20
CA ASN A 113 4.87 -1.15 -5.31
C ASN A 113 4.15 -1.33 -6.66
N GLU A 114 3.62 -2.52 -6.93
CA GLU A 114 2.88 -2.79 -8.17
C GLU A 114 1.59 -1.97 -8.25
N LEU A 115 0.81 -1.87 -7.17
CA LEU A 115 -0.38 -1.03 -7.13
C LEU A 115 -0.05 0.46 -7.37
N ILE A 116 1.04 0.96 -6.79
CA ILE A 116 1.51 2.34 -7.01
C ILE A 116 1.96 2.53 -8.46
N ASN A 117 2.68 1.57 -9.05
CA ASN A 117 3.08 1.60 -10.46
C ASN A 117 1.85 1.59 -11.40
N LEU A 118 0.76 0.96 -10.98
CA LEU A 118 -0.52 0.95 -11.70
C LEU A 118 -1.36 2.20 -11.46
N GLY A 119 -0.91 3.14 -10.61
CA GLY A 119 -1.56 4.43 -10.42
C GLY A 119 -2.34 4.61 -9.12
N ALA A 120 -2.18 3.74 -8.12
CA ALA A 120 -2.74 3.95 -6.80
C ALA A 120 -2.25 5.28 -6.20
N LYS A 121 -3.15 6.06 -5.60
CA LYS A 121 -2.88 7.35 -4.94
C LYS A 121 -3.20 7.33 -3.46
N VAL A 122 -4.14 6.48 -3.07
CA VAL A 122 -4.56 6.30 -1.67
C VAL A 122 -4.65 4.80 -1.41
N ILE A 123 -3.96 4.32 -0.38
CA ILE A 123 -3.98 2.92 0.04
C ILE A 123 -4.35 2.84 1.52
N ILE A 124 -5.44 2.14 1.84
CA ILE A 124 -5.83 1.84 3.24
C ILE A 124 -5.71 0.34 3.46
N ARG A 125 -4.91 -0.04 4.46
CA ARG A 125 -4.80 -1.43 4.90
C ARG A 125 -5.83 -1.74 5.99
N MET A 126 -6.52 -2.85 5.81
CA MET A 126 -7.46 -3.42 6.79
C MET A 126 -6.96 -4.79 7.24
N GLY A 127 -6.35 -4.83 8.43
CA GLY A 127 -5.69 -6.01 8.96
C GLY A 127 -6.24 -6.51 10.28
N THR A 128 -5.54 -7.49 10.86
CA THR A 128 -5.67 -7.88 12.26
C THR A 128 -4.35 -7.64 12.97
N CYS A 129 -4.36 -7.57 14.29
CA CYS A 129 -3.17 -7.38 15.10
C CYS A 129 -3.36 -7.97 16.50
N GLY A 130 -2.27 -8.29 17.14
CA GLY A 130 -2.25 -8.50 18.58
C GLY A 130 -2.29 -7.18 19.33
N GLY A 131 -3.22 -6.99 20.26
CA GLY A 131 -3.25 -5.84 21.16
C GLY A 131 -2.30 -6.05 22.32
N ILE A 132 -1.42 -5.08 22.62
CA ILE A 132 -0.43 -5.23 23.72
C ILE A 132 -0.64 -4.25 24.86
N GLN A 133 -1.60 -3.32 24.78
CA GLN A 133 -1.94 -2.40 25.87
C GLN A 133 -3.14 -2.89 26.67
N ASP A 134 -3.16 -2.55 27.95
CA ASP A 134 -4.34 -2.72 28.78
C ASP A 134 -5.50 -1.86 28.26
N GLY A 135 -6.72 -2.37 28.37
CA GLY A 135 -7.92 -1.69 27.89
C GLY A 135 -8.10 -1.71 26.37
N ILE A 136 -7.36 -2.60 25.67
CA ILE A 136 -7.58 -2.96 24.27
C ILE A 136 -7.90 -4.46 24.23
N GLY A 137 -9.11 -4.82 23.81
CA GLY A 137 -9.60 -6.19 23.82
C GLY A 137 -9.86 -6.72 22.41
N GLN A 138 -10.14 -8.03 22.35
CA GLN A 138 -10.56 -8.70 21.13
C GLN A 138 -11.77 -8.01 20.49
N GLY A 139 -11.68 -7.72 19.20
CA GLY A 139 -12.72 -7.04 18.42
C GLY A 139 -12.64 -5.50 18.44
N ASP A 140 -11.78 -4.91 19.27
CA ASP A 140 -11.47 -3.48 19.22
C ASP A 140 -10.61 -3.13 18.00
N HIS A 141 -10.52 -1.84 17.67
CA HIS A 141 -9.76 -1.39 16.52
C HIS A 141 -8.59 -0.50 16.91
N ILE A 142 -7.48 -0.61 16.17
CA ILE A 142 -6.36 0.31 16.21
C ILE A 142 -6.31 1.06 14.88
N VAL A 143 -6.55 2.38 14.91
CA VAL A 143 -6.25 3.29 13.80
C VAL A 143 -4.78 3.67 13.91
N VAL A 144 -3.99 3.25 12.93
CA VAL A 144 -2.53 3.37 13.00
C VAL A 144 -2.08 4.76 12.59
N SER A 145 -1.38 5.47 13.51
CA SER A 145 -0.73 6.75 13.23
C SER A 145 0.72 6.62 12.78
N GLY A 146 1.36 5.49 13.08
CA GLY A 146 2.73 5.17 12.70
C GLY A 146 3.08 3.76 13.13
N ALA A 147 4.25 3.29 12.71
CA ALA A 147 4.71 1.95 13.03
C ALA A 147 6.20 1.93 13.43
N VAL A 148 6.51 1.11 14.42
CA VAL A 148 7.88 0.70 14.72
C VAL A 148 8.34 -0.28 13.62
N ARG A 149 9.55 -0.11 13.13
CA ARG A 149 10.09 -0.80 11.96
C ARG A 149 10.99 -1.96 12.37
N GLU A 150 10.40 -3.09 12.79
CA GLU A 150 11.13 -4.35 13.02
C GLU A 150 10.89 -5.37 11.89
N ASP A 151 10.39 -4.89 10.74
CA ASP A 151 10.31 -5.66 9.50
C ASP A 151 11.66 -5.70 8.76
N GLY A 152 11.89 -6.76 7.98
CA GLY A 152 13.13 -6.93 7.21
C GLY A 152 13.18 -6.14 5.89
N VAL A 153 12.09 -5.52 5.46
CA VAL A 153 11.96 -4.87 4.14
C VAL A 153 12.19 -3.37 4.22
N SER A 154 11.52 -2.67 5.13
CA SER A 154 11.60 -1.21 5.20
C SER A 154 13.02 -0.69 5.51
N PRO A 155 13.87 -1.38 6.33
CA PRO A 155 15.26 -0.99 6.53
C PRO A 155 16.15 -1.08 5.28
N LEU A 156 15.78 -1.91 4.30
CA LEU A 156 16.48 -2.01 3.02
C LEU A 156 16.14 -0.86 2.06
N MET A 157 15.05 -0.14 2.31
CA MET A 157 14.61 0.96 1.46
C MET A 157 15.14 2.31 1.93
N VAL A 158 15.25 2.52 3.24
CA VAL A 158 15.63 3.79 3.86
C VAL A 158 16.18 3.53 5.27
N PRO A 159 17.14 4.33 5.77
CA PRO A 159 17.70 4.15 7.11
C PRO A 159 16.64 4.05 8.22
N LEU A 160 16.93 3.31 9.30
CA LEU A 160 15.96 3.08 10.40
C LEU A 160 15.46 4.37 11.07
N GLY A 161 16.23 5.45 11.06
CA GLY A 161 15.81 6.75 11.57
C GLY A 161 14.70 7.43 10.75
N TYR A 162 14.39 6.94 9.55
CA TYR A 162 13.25 7.42 8.76
C TYR A 162 11.95 6.86 9.34
N PRO A 163 10.96 7.69 9.72
CA PRO A 163 9.77 7.20 10.41
C PRO A 163 8.75 6.58 9.45
N ALA A 164 8.09 5.51 9.89
CA ALA A 164 6.90 4.97 9.23
C ALA A 164 5.65 5.68 9.76
N ILE A 165 5.21 6.75 9.10
CA ILE A 165 4.10 7.62 9.52
C ILE A 165 2.93 7.48 8.55
N ALA A 166 1.72 7.31 9.07
CA ALA A 166 0.50 7.31 8.28
C ALA A 166 0.13 8.73 7.82
N ASP A 167 -0.51 8.84 6.65
CA ASP A 167 -1.08 10.10 6.18
C ASP A 167 -2.21 10.55 7.13
N ASN A 168 -2.15 11.80 7.61
CA ASN A 168 -3.10 12.32 8.57
C ASN A 168 -4.53 12.31 8.02
N THR A 169 -4.73 12.58 6.72
CA THR A 169 -6.07 12.57 6.13
C THR A 169 -6.66 11.15 6.10
N CYS A 170 -5.82 10.12 5.92
CA CYS A 170 -6.22 8.72 6.01
C CYS A 170 -6.59 8.34 7.46
N CYS A 171 -5.79 8.76 8.45
CA CYS A 171 -6.11 8.54 9.86
C CYS A 171 -7.43 9.19 10.25
N ASP A 172 -7.64 10.46 9.90
CA ASP A 172 -8.85 11.21 10.24
C ASP A 172 -10.10 10.65 9.55
N ALA A 173 -9.96 10.14 8.33
CA ALA A 173 -11.05 9.44 7.64
C ALA A 173 -11.44 8.13 8.35
N LEU A 174 -10.45 7.36 8.81
CA LEU A 174 -10.66 6.12 9.57
C LEU A 174 -11.31 6.41 10.94
N VAL A 175 -10.80 7.41 11.66
CA VAL A 175 -11.38 7.84 12.94
C VAL A 175 -12.85 8.25 12.78
N ALA A 176 -13.15 9.13 11.83
CA ALA A 176 -14.52 9.55 11.57
C ALA A 176 -15.45 8.39 11.19
N ALA A 177 -14.95 7.37 10.49
CA ALA A 177 -15.72 6.17 10.18
C ALA A 177 -15.95 5.29 11.41
N CYS A 178 -14.97 5.18 12.32
CA CYS A 178 -15.14 4.50 13.61
C CYS A 178 -16.21 5.18 14.45
N GLU A 179 -16.14 6.51 14.60
CA GLU A 179 -17.10 7.30 15.37
C GLU A 179 -18.52 7.19 14.82
N LYS A 180 -18.68 7.30 13.51
CA LYS A 180 -19.97 7.12 12.83
C LYS A 180 -20.61 5.76 13.12
N LEU A 181 -19.79 4.71 13.18
CA LEU A 181 -20.24 3.34 13.44
C LEU A 181 -20.26 2.99 14.92
N LYS A 182 -19.91 3.95 15.81
CA LYS A 182 -19.76 3.74 17.25
C LYS A 182 -18.87 2.52 17.56
N ALA A 183 -17.84 2.33 16.75
CA ALA A 183 -16.90 1.23 16.90
C ALA A 183 -15.84 1.60 17.95
N PRO A 184 -15.50 0.71 18.90
CA PRO A 184 -14.42 0.97 19.85
C PRO A 184 -13.08 1.03 19.09
N TYR A 185 -12.30 2.08 19.33
CA TYR A 185 -10.99 2.23 18.72
C TYR A 185 -10.00 2.97 19.61
N LYS A 186 -8.71 2.73 19.34
CA LYS A 186 -7.61 3.60 19.79
C LYS A 186 -6.84 4.08 18.56
N ARG A 187 -6.25 5.28 18.63
CA ARG A 187 -5.33 5.78 17.60
C ARG A 187 -3.93 5.81 18.18
N GLY A 188 -2.96 5.20 17.50
CA GLY A 188 -1.58 5.20 17.97
C GLY A 188 -0.64 4.36 17.11
N ILE A 189 0.52 4.08 17.69
CA ILE A 189 1.63 3.37 17.03
C ILE A 189 1.43 1.86 17.17
N VAL A 190 1.77 1.11 16.12
CA VAL A 190 1.88 -0.35 16.16
C VAL A 190 3.34 -0.79 15.95
N LEU A 191 3.65 -2.02 16.31
CA LEU A 191 4.89 -2.69 15.93
C LEU A 191 4.64 -3.51 14.66
N THR A 192 5.46 -3.31 13.64
CA THR A 192 5.54 -4.22 12.50
C THR A 192 6.74 -5.13 12.68
N SER A 193 6.51 -6.43 12.77
CA SER A 193 7.57 -7.45 12.91
C SER A 193 7.30 -8.64 12.01
N ASP A 194 8.35 -9.19 11.39
CA ASP A 194 8.24 -10.38 10.54
C ASP A 194 8.18 -11.69 11.35
N LEU A 195 8.32 -11.60 12.66
CA LEU A 195 8.31 -12.77 13.53
C LEU A 195 6.97 -12.92 14.27
N PHE A 196 6.14 -13.85 13.80
CA PHE A 196 4.84 -14.14 14.44
C PHE A 196 5.01 -15.02 15.69
N TYR A 197 5.79 -16.08 15.58
CA TYR A 197 6.12 -16.95 16.74
C TYR A 197 7.38 -16.44 17.44
N PRO A 198 7.38 -16.31 18.77
CA PRO A 198 8.54 -15.80 19.51
C PRO A 198 9.77 -16.69 19.30
N SER A 199 10.94 -16.08 19.24
CA SER A 199 12.21 -16.80 19.21
C SER A 199 12.47 -17.45 20.56
N GLN A 200 13.03 -18.67 20.54
CA GLN A 200 13.52 -19.35 21.75
C GLN A 200 14.89 -18.85 22.22
N VAL A 201 15.56 -18.07 21.38
CA VAL A 201 16.96 -17.60 21.61
C VAL A 201 17.01 -16.12 21.93
N ILE A 202 16.23 -15.32 21.20
CA ILE A 202 16.23 -13.86 21.34
C ILE A 202 14.94 -13.45 22.06
N PRO A 203 15.02 -12.72 23.19
CA PRO A 203 13.83 -12.23 23.88
C PRO A 203 12.96 -11.36 22.98
N SER A 204 11.64 -11.49 23.10
CA SER A 204 10.69 -10.67 22.39
C SER A 204 10.76 -9.21 22.81
N SER A 205 10.72 -8.29 21.84
CA SER A 205 10.67 -6.83 22.07
C SER A 205 9.29 -6.32 22.51
N LEU A 206 8.23 -7.15 22.46
CA LEU A 206 6.86 -6.76 22.74
C LEU A 206 6.65 -6.10 24.09
N ALA A 207 7.22 -6.64 25.17
CA ALA A 207 7.09 -6.05 26.50
C ALA A 207 7.80 -4.67 26.63
N GLN A 208 8.90 -4.48 25.89
CA GLN A 208 9.57 -3.19 25.80
C GLN A 208 8.69 -2.17 25.08
N TYR A 209 8.08 -2.54 23.95
CA TYR A 209 7.20 -1.66 23.20
C TYR A 209 5.86 -1.42 23.90
N GLN A 210 5.37 -2.37 24.68
CA GLN A 210 4.24 -2.12 25.57
C GLN A 210 4.53 -0.96 26.53
N LYS A 211 5.70 -0.98 27.20
CA LYS A 211 6.13 0.11 28.10
C LYS A 211 6.32 1.44 27.38
N ALA A 212 6.67 1.40 26.08
CA ALA A 212 6.80 2.58 25.22
C ALA A 212 5.47 3.09 24.67
N GLY A 213 4.33 2.48 25.03
CA GLY A 213 3.01 2.93 24.62
C GLY A 213 2.56 2.47 23.24
N VAL A 214 3.25 1.49 22.61
CA VAL A 214 2.81 0.87 21.36
C VAL A 214 1.55 0.07 21.62
N LEU A 215 0.53 0.21 20.75
CA LEU A 215 -0.81 -0.30 20.99
C LEU A 215 -1.00 -1.78 20.57
N GLY A 216 -0.30 -2.21 19.54
CA GLY A 216 -0.44 -3.56 19.01
C GLY A 216 0.72 -3.96 18.11
N ALA A 217 0.75 -5.24 17.72
CA ALA A 217 1.75 -5.81 16.82
C ALA A 217 1.08 -6.47 15.60
N GLU A 218 1.65 -6.24 14.43
CA GLU A 218 1.22 -6.77 13.13
C GLU A 218 2.44 -6.95 12.21
N MET A 219 2.26 -7.24 10.91
CA MET A 219 3.38 -7.72 10.09
C MET A 219 3.64 -6.90 8.80
N GLU A 220 2.89 -5.81 8.47
CA GLU A 220 3.04 -5.15 7.15
C GLU A 220 2.91 -3.62 7.13
N VAL A 221 2.41 -2.99 8.19
CA VAL A 221 2.09 -1.56 8.17
C VAL A 221 3.32 -0.67 7.98
N ALA A 222 4.45 -0.95 8.65
CA ALA A 222 5.66 -0.16 8.47
C ALA A 222 6.12 -0.15 7.00
N THR A 223 6.10 -1.32 6.37
CA THR A 223 6.42 -1.48 4.95
C THR A 223 5.49 -0.64 4.06
N LEU A 224 4.16 -0.69 4.30
CA LEU A 224 3.20 0.15 3.56
C LEU A 224 3.51 1.63 3.70
N LEU A 225 3.67 2.11 4.94
CA LEU A 225 3.83 3.53 5.23
C LEU A 225 5.15 4.09 4.66
N VAL A 226 6.23 3.32 4.74
CA VAL A 226 7.52 3.69 4.15
C VAL A 226 7.43 3.76 2.63
N ILE A 227 6.91 2.72 1.96
CA ILE A 227 6.77 2.70 0.50
C ILE A 227 5.90 3.88 0.03
N ALA A 228 4.75 4.07 0.66
CA ALA A 228 3.82 5.14 0.29
C ALA A 228 4.47 6.53 0.43
N SER A 229 5.16 6.79 1.55
CA SER A 229 5.87 8.03 1.80
C SER A 229 6.96 8.30 0.75
N LEU A 230 7.81 7.31 0.45
CA LEU A 230 8.87 7.42 -0.56
C LEU A 230 8.32 7.66 -1.98
N ARG A 231 7.10 7.24 -2.25
CA ARG A 231 6.44 7.32 -3.55
C ARG A 231 5.40 8.43 -3.66
N GLY A 232 5.23 9.26 -2.61
CA GLY A 232 4.26 10.37 -2.59
C GLY A 232 2.80 9.91 -2.68
N VAL A 233 2.49 8.73 -2.12
CA VAL A 233 1.15 8.14 -2.05
C VAL A 233 0.62 8.25 -0.61
N LYS A 234 -0.66 8.55 -0.43
CA LYS A 234 -1.30 8.57 0.88
C LYS A 234 -1.56 7.15 1.36
N ALA A 235 -1.16 6.84 2.58
CA ALA A 235 -1.44 5.54 3.18
C ALA A 235 -1.91 5.65 4.62
N GLY A 236 -2.80 4.74 5.00
CA GLY A 236 -3.28 4.56 6.36
C GLY A 236 -3.58 3.10 6.64
N ALA A 237 -3.77 2.76 7.90
CA ALA A 237 -4.13 1.41 8.31
C ALA A 237 -5.08 1.40 9.49
N ILE A 238 -5.94 0.38 9.51
CA ILE A 238 -6.75 0.00 10.65
C ILE A 238 -6.61 -1.51 10.88
N ALA A 239 -6.48 -1.92 12.13
CA ALA A 239 -6.42 -3.33 12.49
C ALA A 239 -7.46 -3.69 13.55
N THR A 240 -8.06 -4.86 13.43
CA THR A 240 -8.90 -5.45 14.48
C THR A 240 -8.03 -6.32 15.38
N VAL A 241 -8.17 -6.14 16.68
CA VAL A 241 -7.44 -6.94 17.67
C VAL A 241 -8.03 -8.35 17.74
N ASP A 242 -7.18 -9.36 17.60
CA ASP A 242 -7.56 -10.80 17.63
C ASP A 242 -6.98 -11.55 18.83
N GLY A 243 -6.13 -10.91 19.64
CA GLY A 243 -5.59 -11.48 20.86
C GLY A 243 -4.54 -10.57 21.50
N ASN A 244 -3.90 -11.06 22.56
CA ASN A 244 -2.78 -10.39 23.20
C ASN A 244 -1.54 -11.30 23.16
N PRO A 245 -0.52 -10.99 22.35
CA PRO A 245 0.67 -11.83 22.21
C PRO A 245 1.54 -11.89 23.48
N LEU A 246 1.38 -10.96 24.41
CA LEU A 246 2.03 -11.02 25.73
C LEU A 246 1.36 -12.01 26.69
N LYS A 247 0.15 -12.47 26.35
CA LYS A 247 -0.64 -13.43 27.12
C LYS A 247 -0.98 -14.67 26.28
N TRP A 248 -0.08 -15.02 25.38
CA TRP A 248 -0.27 -16.14 24.45
C TRP A 248 -0.49 -17.47 25.19
N ASP A 249 0.32 -17.73 26.21
CA ASP A 249 0.25 -18.94 27.03
C ASP A 249 -1.02 -19.02 27.89
N GLU A 250 -1.74 -17.91 28.06
CA GLU A 250 -3.03 -17.83 28.77
C GLU A 250 -4.22 -18.12 27.83
N GLY A 251 -3.99 -18.52 26.57
CA GLY A 251 -5.03 -18.78 25.59
C GLY A 251 -5.72 -17.53 25.07
N ASN A 252 -5.05 -16.37 25.13
CA ASN A 252 -5.63 -15.06 24.78
C ASN A 252 -5.59 -14.75 23.27
N TYR A 253 -5.44 -15.78 22.43
CA TYR A 253 -5.49 -15.65 20.98
C TYR A 253 -6.64 -16.50 20.43
N ASP A 254 -7.68 -15.83 19.92
CA ASP A 254 -8.82 -16.48 19.26
C ASP A 254 -9.22 -15.70 17.99
N PRO A 255 -8.54 -15.94 16.86
CA PRO A 255 -8.80 -15.22 15.60
C PRO A 255 -10.16 -15.55 14.98
N HIS A 256 -10.86 -16.58 15.50
CA HIS A 256 -12.16 -17.03 15.03
C HIS A 256 -13.29 -16.77 16.04
N GLY A 257 -12.98 -16.20 17.20
CA GLY A 257 -13.94 -15.87 18.23
C GLY A 257 -15.00 -14.85 17.76
N THR A 258 -16.18 -14.92 18.36
CA THR A 258 -17.33 -14.07 17.97
C THR A 258 -16.99 -12.58 18.00
N LYS A 259 -16.33 -12.10 19.06
CA LYS A 259 -15.93 -10.68 19.19
C LYS A 259 -15.00 -10.26 18.04
N VAL A 260 -14.03 -11.09 17.69
CA VAL A 260 -13.09 -10.84 16.59
C VAL A 260 -13.81 -10.83 15.24
N ALA A 261 -14.71 -11.79 15.02
CA ALA A 261 -15.50 -11.87 13.79
C ALA A 261 -16.40 -10.62 13.61
N GLU A 262 -17.06 -10.16 14.67
CA GLU A 262 -17.84 -8.93 14.65
C GLU A 262 -16.96 -7.69 14.44
N GLY A 263 -15.80 -7.62 15.12
CA GLY A 263 -14.82 -6.58 14.92
C GLY A 263 -14.34 -6.50 13.47
N LYS A 264 -13.95 -7.64 12.88
CA LYS A 264 -13.59 -7.72 11.46
C LYS A 264 -14.72 -7.19 10.56
N LYS A 265 -15.96 -7.59 10.76
CA LYS A 265 -17.11 -7.09 9.98
C LYS A 265 -17.29 -5.57 10.10
N ARG A 266 -17.08 -5.00 11.31
CA ARG A 266 -17.09 -3.53 11.50
C ARG A 266 -15.95 -2.87 10.77
N MET A 267 -14.72 -3.40 10.87
CA MET A 267 -13.54 -2.89 10.18
C MET A 267 -13.73 -2.79 8.67
N LEU A 268 -14.35 -3.79 8.03
CA LEU A 268 -14.61 -3.75 6.58
C LEU A 268 -15.48 -2.54 6.21
N LYS A 269 -16.53 -2.25 6.99
CA LYS A 269 -17.39 -1.07 6.78
C LYS A 269 -16.65 0.24 7.07
N ILE A 270 -15.80 0.27 8.10
CA ILE A 270 -14.95 1.43 8.43
C ILE A 270 -14.03 1.75 7.26
N GLY A 271 -13.33 0.76 6.72
CA GLY A 271 -12.43 0.96 5.58
C GLY A 271 -13.15 1.46 4.32
N LEU A 272 -14.32 0.89 4.01
CA LEU A 272 -15.16 1.32 2.89
C LEU A 272 -15.68 2.76 3.06
N ASP A 273 -16.14 3.15 4.24
CA ASP A 273 -16.60 4.53 4.49
C ASP A 273 -15.41 5.52 4.52
N ALA A 274 -14.25 5.12 5.06
CA ALA A 274 -13.06 5.95 5.10
C ALA A 274 -12.50 6.23 3.70
N ILE A 275 -12.37 5.20 2.84
CA ILE A 275 -11.85 5.40 1.48
C ILE A 275 -12.75 6.31 0.65
N LEU A 276 -14.07 6.25 0.84
CA LEU A 276 -15.01 7.17 0.18
C LEU A 276 -14.79 8.63 0.59
N LYS A 277 -14.46 8.88 1.86
CA LYS A 277 -14.20 10.24 2.36
C LYS A 277 -12.93 10.85 1.76
N LEU A 278 -12.05 10.03 1.22
CA LEU A 278 -10.78 10.43 0.59
C LEU A 278 -10.89 10.64 -0.93
N MET A 279 -12.02 10.30 -1.54
CA MET A 279 -12.34 10.54 -2.95
C MET A 279 -12.83 11.96 -3.19
#